data_64db8d45cf68ccc050be9b44563ae562
#
_entry.id   64db8d45cf68ccc050be9b44563ae562
#
_cell.length_a   1.000
_cell.length_b   1.000
_cell.length_c   1.000
_cell.angle_alpha   90.00
_cell.angle_beta   90.00
_cell.angle_gamma   90.00
#
_symmetry.space_group_name_H-M   'P 1'
#
loop_
_entity.id
_entity.type
_entity.pdbx_description
1 polymer ?
#
loop_
_entity_poly.entity_id
_entity_poly.type
_entity_poly.pdbx_seq_one_letter_code
_entity_poly.pdbx_strand_id
1 'polypeptide(L)'
;PREANVHKHAAGNVLVIAGSPGKLGASKLTARAAMRAGAGLVTLATWPEAARSIEAQAMEIMTASLDPSELEVSLERALEGRKVVAIGPGFGLDDAARRAVDHVVLRWPGLKVVDADAITCFAGRAGELAKAAGQLVLTPHPGELGRLLDKTGEEIERDRFGAVRAAVELTGAVVVLKGARTLIARPDGRVFVAMAGNPALATAGSGDVLTGVVAA
;
A
#
# COMPACT_ATOMS: atom_id res chain seq x y z
N PRO A 1 8.39 -20.28 7.65
CA PRO A 1 9.63 -20.37 8.42
C PRO A 1 10.79 -20.02 7.50
N ARG A 2 11.68 -19.15 7.94
CA ARG A 2 12.91 -18.85 7.19
C ARG A 2 13.85 -20.04 7.29
N GLU A 3 14.55 -20.37 6.20
CA GLU A 3 15.67 -21.30 6.25
C GLU A 3 16.79 -20.73 7.12
N ALA A 4 17.53 -21.59 7.84
CA ALA A 4 18.53 -21.17 8.84
C ALA A 4 19.67 -20.31 8.26
N ASN A 5 19.90 -20.34 6.95
CA ASN A 5 21.00 -19.64 6.22
C ASN A 5 20.51 -18.54 5.28
N VAL A 6 19.31 -17.97 5.48
CA VAL A 6 18.80 -16.90 4.62
C VAL A 6 19.53 -15.59 4.89
N HIS A 7 20.22 -15.05 3.87
CA HIS A 7 20.79 -13.71 3.92
C HIS A 7 19.70 -12.64 3.84
N LYS A 8 19.93 -11.46 4.47
CA LYS A 8 18.97 -10.35 4.55
C LYS A 8 18.33 -9.95 3.21
N HIS A 9 19.06 -10.04 2.09
CA HIS A 9 18.55 -9.75 0.75
C HIS A 9 17.59 -10.83 0.22
N ALA A 10 17.78 -12.08 0.61
CA ALA A 10 16.90 -13.20 0.26
C ALA A 10 15.60 -13.20 1.10
N ALA A 11 15.64 -12.61 2.28
CA ALA A 11 14.50 -12.49 3.20
C ALA A 11 13.45 -11.44 2.79
N GLY A 12 13.61 -10.80 1.63
CA GLY A 12 12.68 -9.80 1.09
C GLY A 12 13.22 -8.36 1.22
N ASN A 13 13.08 -7.59 0.15
CA ASN A 13 13.44 -6.18 0.09
C ASN A 13 12.20 -5.37 -0.26
N VAL A 14 11.63 -4.71 0.75
CA VAL A 14 10.38 -3.95 0.65
C VAL A 14 10.70 -2.46 0.53
N LEU A 15 10.09 -1.80 -0.45
CA LEU A 15 10.03 -0.35 -0.54
C LEU A 15 8.67 0.11 0.00
N VAL A 16 8.69 1.06 0.92
CA VAL A 16 7.49 1.75 1.41
C VAL A 16 7.51 3.17 0.86
N ILE A 17 6.52 3.53 0.03
CA ILE A 17 6.35 4.89 -0.51
C ILE A 17 5.17 5.52 0.23
N ALA A 18 5.48 6.33 1.25
CA ALA A 18 4.48 6.78 2.20
C ALA A 18 4.92 8.06 2.93
N GLY A 19 3.95 8.75 3.52
CA GLY A 19 4.20 9.93 4.33
C GLY A 19 4.36 11.21 3.51
N SER A 20 3.83 12.27 4.07
CA SER A 20 3.99 13.65 3.63
C SER A 20 4.08 14.55 4.86
N PRO A 21 4.44 15.83 4.75
CA PRO A 21 4.42 16.75 5.88
C PRO A 21 3.10 16.65 6.67
N GLY A 22 3.19 16.47 7.98
CA GLY A 22 2.05 16.24 8.87
C GLY A 22 1.53 14.79 8.96
N LYS A 23 1.95 13.88 8.06
CA LYS A 23 1.48 12.48 8.02
C LYS A 23 2.62 11.44 8.15
N LEU A 24 3.75 11.81 8.73
CA LEU A 24 4.92 10.93 8.89
C LEU A 24 4.66 9.72 9.80
N GLY A 25 3.66 9.80 10.67
CA GLY A 25 3.24 8.68 11.51
C GLY A 25 2.85 7.45 10.70
N ALA A 26 2.06 7.64 9.63
CA ALA A 26 1.61 6.57 8.74
C ALA A 26 2.80 5.84 8.09
N SER A 27 3.75 6.58 7.54
CA SER A 27 4.92 5.99 6.89
C SER A 27 5.80 5.19 7.86
N LYS A 28 6.00 5.69 9.09
CA LYS A 28 6.75 5.00 10.14
C LYS A 28 6.06 3.71 10.57
N LEU A 29 4.73 3.73 10.77
CA LEU A 29 3.94 2.57 11.13
C LEU A 29 4.03 1.49 10.05
N THR A 30 3.85 1.86 8.78
CA THR A 30 3.94 0.93 7.65
C THR A 30 5.32 0.30 7.55
N ALA A 31 6.39 1.09 7.59
CA ALA A 31 7.75 0.58 7.46
C ALA A 31 8.16 -0.33 8.64
N ARG A 32 7.81 0.07 9.88
CA ARG A 32 8.08 -0.76 11.07
C ARG A 32 7.27 -2.05 11.07
N ALA A 33 6.02 -2.00 10.62
CA ALA A 33 5.19 -3.19 10.48
C ALA A 33 5.79 -4.17 9.47
N ALA A 34 6.28 -3.71 8.31
CA ALA A 34 6.96 -4.56 7.34
C ALA A 34 8.21 -5.23 7.95
N MET A 35 9.05 -4.47 8.65
CA MET A 35 10.20 -5.04 9.36
C MET A 35 9.81 -6.13 10.36
N ARG A 36 8.83 -5.85 11.20
CA ARG A 36 8.38 -6.78 12.25
C ARG A 36 7.64 -8.00 11.71
N ALA A 37 6.97 -7.86 10.56
CA ALA A 37 6.31 -8.98 9.88
C ALA A 37 7.29 -9.91 9.16
N GLY A 38 8.54 -9.46 8.95
CA GLY A 38 9.57 -10.36 8.45
C GLY A 38 10.31 -9.88 7.20
N ALA A 39 10.12 -8.65 6.72
CA ALA A 39 10.96 -8.11 5.66
C ALA A 39 12.43 -8.10 6.09
N GLY A 40 13.33 -8.52 5.22
CA GLY A 40 14.77 -8.55 5.48
C GLY A 40 15.40 -7.16 5.45
N LEU A 41 14.91 -6.33 4.53
CA LEU A 41 15.29 -4.92 4.37
C LEU A 41 14.04 -4.10 4.08
N VAL A 42 13.95 -2.92 4.70
CA VAL A 42 12.90 -1.94 4.41
C VAL A 42 13.53 -0.60 4.10
N THR A 43 13.14 -0.01 2.97
CA THR A 43 13.46 1.37 2.62
C THR A 43 12.17 2.17 2.61
N LEU A 44 12.15 3.31 3.27
CA LEU A 44 11.05 4.25 3.26
C LEU A 44 11.39 5.40 2.31
N ALA A 45 10.68 5.49 1.20
CA ALA A 45 10.78 6.59 0.24
C ALA A 45 9.67 7.61 0.50
N THR A 46 10.03 8.86 0.59
CA THR A 46 9.11 9.97 0.86
C THR A 46 9.68 11.29 0.35
N TRP A 47 8.96 12.38 0.52
CA TRP A 47 9.35 13.72 0.08
C TRP A 47 10.60 14.22 0.84
N PRO A 48 11.44 15.12 0.25
CA PRO A 48 12.77 15.45 0.79
C PRO A 48 12.77 15.93 2.24
N GLU A 49 11.83 16.78 2.62
CA GLU A 49 11.72 17.29 4.00
C GLU A 49 11.33 16.18 4.99
N ALA A 50 10.38 15.35 4.57
CA ALA A 50 9.92 14.20 5.33
C ALA A 50 11.03 13.15 5.50
N ALA A 51 11.82 12.87 4.45
CA ALA A 51 12.93 11.93 4.47
C ALA A 51 13.99 12.35 5.54
N ARG A 52 14.42 13.61 5.53
CA ARG A 52 15.35 14.13 6.53
C ARG A 52 14.83 14.00 7.96
N SER A 53 13.54 14.26 8.18
CA SER A 53 12.93 14.13 9.50
C SER A 53 12.87 12.69 10.00
N ILE A 54 12.64 11.74 9.10
CA ILE A 54 12.58 10.30 9.42
C ILE A 54 13.98 9.75 9.69
N GLU A 55 14.96 10.11 8.87
CA GLU A 55 16.36 9.65 8.99
C GLU A 55 16.94 9.97 10.37
N ALA A 56 16.60 11.12 10.94
CA ALA A 56 17.03 11.50 12.29
C ALA A 56 16.42 10.62 13.41
N GLN A 57 15.38 9.81 13.12
CA GLN A 57 14.60 9.07 14.12
C GLN A 57 14.52 7.57 13.88
N ALA A 58 14.87 7.08 12.69
CA ALA A 58 14.75 5.69 12.30
C ALA A 58 16.13 5.03 12.31
N MET A 59 16.32 4.01 13.17
CA MET A 59 17.60 3.31 13.30
C MET A 59 17.73 2.13 12.34
N GLU A 60 16.64 1.38 12.12
CA GLU A 60 16.63 0.13 11.36
C GLU A 60 16.03 0.24 9.94
N ILE A 61 15.46 1.42 9.60
CA ILE A 61 14.79 1.67 8.31
C ILE A 61 15.66 2.61 7.50
N MET A 62 16.01 2.21 6.28
CA MET A 62 16.69 3.08 5.32
C MET A 62 15.71 4.11 4.76
N THR A 63 16.20 5.29 4.40
CA THR A 63 15.39 6.34 3.77
C THR A 63 15.83 6.58 2.33
N ALA A 64 14.87 6.99 1.50
CA ALA A 64 15.10 7.50 0.16
C ALA A 64 14.27 8.78 -0.04
N SER A 65 14.88 9.77 -0.68
CA SER A 65 14.20 11.03 -0.99
C SER A 65 13.64 10.99 -2.40
N LEU A 66 12.35 11.32 -2.55
CA LEU A 66 11.67 11.47 -3.84
C LEU A 66 11.66 12.95 -4.22
N ASP A 67 12.51 13.35 -5.14
CA ASP A 67 12.60 14.73 -5.59
C ASP A 67 11.47 15.05 -6.59
N PRO A 68 10.56 16.00 -6.29
CA PRO A 68 9.47 16.35 -7.20
C PRO A 68 9.94 16.92 -8.55
N SER A 69 11.14 17.51 -8.60
CA SER A 69 11.73 18.06 -9.84
C SER A 69 12.35 17.00 -10.73
N GLU A 70 12.81 15.88 -10.13
CA GLU A 70 13.40 14.73 -10.80
C GLU A 70 12.68 13.43 -10.39
N LEU A 71 11.35 13.48 -10.33
CA LEU A 71 10.53 12.45 -9.68
C LEU A 71 10.75 11.06 -10.29
N GLU A 72 10.75 10.94 -11.61
CA GLU A 72 10.92 9.65 -12.28
C GLU A 72 12.29 9.04 -12.00
N VAL A 73 13.36 9.85 -12.05
CA VAL A 73 14.72 9.38 -11.75
C VAL A 73 14.87 8.92 -10.30
N SER A 74 14.30 9.69 -9.37
CA SER A 74 14.33 9.34 -7.94
C SER A 74 13.49 8.10 -7.62
N LEU A 75 12.36 7.91 -8.30
CA LEU A 75 11.53 6.70 -8.20
C LEU A 75 12.27 5.47 -8.76
N GLU A 76 12.82 5.53 -9.96
CA GLU A 76 13.55 4.41 -10.57
C GLU A 76 14.70 3.95 -9.67
N ARG A 77 15.48 4.91 -9.13
CA ARG A 77 16.53 4.61 -8.16
C ARG A 77 15.99 3.94 -6.89
N ALA A 78 14.85 4.41 -6.37
CA ALA A 78 14.23 3.81 -5.19
C ALA A 78 13.68 2.41 -5.46
N LEU A 79 13.18 2.15 -6.67
CA LEU A 79 12.58 0.88 -7.11
C LEU A 79 13.62 -0.19 -7.47
N GLU A 80 14.87 0.20 -7.71
CA GLU A 80 15.92 -0.72 -8.12
C GLU A 80 16.13 -1.85 -7.11
N GLY A 81 16.09 -3.10 -7.58
CA GLY A 81 16.30 -4.30 -6.76
C GLY A 81 15.17 -4.60 -5.74
N ARG A 82 14.00 -3.93 -5.85
CA ARG A 82 12.86 -4.21 -4.97
C ARG A 82 12.03 -5.37 -5.48
N LYS A 83 11.44 -6.13 -4.55
CA LYS A 83 10.51 -7.22 -4.86
C LYS A 83 9.07 -6.83 -4.61
N VAL A 84 8.84 -5.98 -3.61
CA VAL A 84 7.52 -5.53 -3.18
C VAL A 84 7.56 -4.03 -2.90
N VAL A 85 6.50 -3.34 -3.30
CA VAL A 85 6.27 -1.94 -2.96
C VAL A 85 4.96 -1.81 -2.20
N ALA A 86 4.99 -1.16 -1.04
CA ALA A 86 3.80 -0.65 -0.36
C ALA A 86 3.69 0.84 -0.63
N ILE A 87 2.56 1.31 -1.15
CA ILE A 87 2.39 2.72 -1.53
C ILE A 87 1.06 3.28 -1.03
N GLY A 88 1.11 4.51 -0.49
CA GLY A 88 -0.06 5.32 -0.26
C GLY A 88 -0.31 5.84 1.15
N PRO A 89 0.04 5.14 2.25
CA PRO A 89 -0.25 5.63 3.59
C PRO A 89 0.29 7.04 3.84
N GLY A 90 -0.63 8.03 3.94
CA GLY A 90 -0.28 9.43 4.15
C GLY A 90 0.62 10.08 3.09
N PHE A 91 0.66 9.56 1.86
CA PHE A 91 1.59 10.00 0.82
C PHE A 91 1.21 11.36 0.19
N GLY A 92 -0.10 11.67 0.16
CA GLY A 92 -0.64 12.90 -0.41
C GLY A 92 -1.41 12.65 -1.71
N LEU A 93 -2.06 13.71 -2.20
CA LEU A 93 -2.93 13.69 -3.38
C LEU A 93 -2.59 14.83 -4.36
N ASP A 94 -1.47 15.52 -4.18
CA ASP A 94 -1.00 16.54 -5.11
C ASP A 94 -0.51 15.91 -6.44
N ASP A 95 -0.17 16.74 -7.40
CA ASP A 95 0.23 16.29 -8.74
C ASP A 95 1.50 15.43 -8.72
N ALA A 96 2.46 15.71 -7.83
CA ALA A 96 3.66 14.92 -7.71
C ALA A 96 3.34 13.53 -7.13
N ALA A 97 2.48 13.48 -6.09
CA ALA A 97 2.01 12.22 -5.50
C ALA A 97 1.24 11.38 -6.53
N ARG A 98 0.33 12.00 -7.30
CA ARG A 98 -0.42 11.31 -8.36
C ARG A 98 0.51 10.73 -9.44
N ARG A 99 1.48 11.50 -9.91
CA ARG A 99 2.48 11.03 -10.88
C ARG A 99 3.31 9.87 -10.33
N ALA A 100 3.73 9.96 -9.07
CA ALA A 100 4.46 8.88 -8.42
C ALA A 100 3.61 7.60 -8.31
N VAL A 101 2.35 7.72 -7.88
CA VAL A 101 1.40 6.60 -7.80
C VAL A 101 1.19 5.96 -9.17
N ASP A 102 0.96 6.76 -10.21
CA ASP A 102 0.77 6.25 -11.58
C ASP A 102 2.02 5.51 -12.09
N HIS A 103 3.21 6.08 -11.88
CA HIS A 103 4.47 5.45 -12.27
C HIS A 103 4.64 4.09 -11.59
N VAL A 104 4.46 4.03 -10.28
CA VAL A 104 4.66 2.80 -9.51
C VAL A 104 3.56 1.79 -9.78
N VAL A 105 2.29 2.20 -9.68
CA VAL A 105 1.16 1.26 -9.72
C VAL A 105 0.94 0.73 -11.12
N LEU A 106 1.03 1.58 -12.15
CA LEU A 106 0.71 1.17 -13.52
C LEU A 106 1.91 0.58 -14.27
N ARG A 107 3.15 1.03 -14.00
CA ARG A 107 4.31 0.70 -14.83
C ARG A 107 5.30 -0.25 -14.19
N TRP A 108 5.50 -0.17 -12.87
CA TRP A 108 6.47 -1.05 -12.21
C TRP A 108 5.96 -2.51 -12.14
N PRO A 109 6.76 -3.51 -12.57
CA PRO A 109 6.27 -4.89 -12.78
C PRO A 109 6.20 -5.75 -11.51
N GLY A 110 6.72 -5.28 -10.37
CA GLY A 110 6.73 -6.04 -9.12
C GLY A 110 5.36 -6.10 -8.41
N LEU A 111 5.32 -6.79 -7.28
CA LEU A 111 4.13 -6.87 -6.43
C LEU A 111 3.92 -5.55 -5.68
N LYS A 112 2.71 -5.02 -5.73
CA LYS A 112 2.34 -3.75 -5.08
C LYS A 112 1.20 -3.93 -4.10
N VAL A 113 1.37 -3.39 -2.90
CA VAL A 113 0.31 -3.17 -1.92
C VAL A 113 -0.07 -1.70 -1.97
N VAL A 114 -1.30 -1.42 -2.39
CA VAL A 114 -1.81 -0.07 -2.63
C VAL A 114 -2.87 0.25 -1.58
N ASP A 115 -2.68 1.30 -0.80
CA ASP A 115 -3.55 1.68 0.30
C ASP A 115 -3.81 3.20 0.33
N ALA A 116 -4.81 3.61 1.05
CA ALA A 116 -5.07 5.00 1.46
C ALA A 116 -5.05 6.01 0.29
N ASP A 117 -4.16 7.02 0.35
CA ASP A 117 -4.07 8.09 -0.65
C ASP A 117 -3.80 7.52 -2.06
N ALA A 118 -3.03 6.41 -2.19
CA ALA A 118 -2.79 5.79 -3.50
C ALA A 118 -4.05 5.14 -4.09
N ILE A 119 -4.92 4.53 -3.28
CA ILE A 119 -6.24 4.07 -3.74
C ILE A 119 -7.07 5.27 -4.21
N THR A 120 -7.08 6.34 -3.42
CA THR A 120 -7.85 7.56 -3.74
C THR A 120 -7.40 8.21 -5.05
N CYS A 121 -6.14 8.09 -5.46
CA CYS A 121 -5.65 8.56 -6.76
C CYS A 121 -6.37 7.92 -7.95
N PHE A 122 -6.95 6.73 -7.80
CA PHE A 122 -7.69 6.04 -8.86
C PHE A 122 -9.21 6.24 -8.80
N ALA A 123 -9.72 7.12 -7.94
CA ALA A 123 -11.14 7.49 -7.97
C ALA A 123 -11.54 8.02 -9.34
N GLY A 124 -12.65 7.49 -9.91
CA GLY A 124 -13.12 7.85 -11.26
C GLY A 124 -12.34 7.20 -12.41
N ARG A 125 -11.25 6.47 -12.14
CA ARG A 125 -10.43 5.79 -13.17
C ARG A 125 -9.95 4.39 -12.75
N ALA A 126 -10.68 3.75 -11.86
CA ALA A 126 -10.31 2.44 -11.27
C ALA A 126 -10.05 1.33 -12.32
N GLY A 127 -10.70 1.39 -13.49
CA GLY A 127 -10.46 0.46 -14.60
C GLY A 127 -9.03 0.49 -15.18
N GLU A 128 -8.26 1.57 -14.93
CA GLU A 128 -6.85 1.62 -15.34
C GLU A 128 -6.00 0.60 -14.57
N LEU A 129 -6.39 0.24 -13.36
CA LEU A 129 -5.69 -0.74 -12.54
C LEU A 129 -5.64 -2.14 -13.19
N ALA A 130 -6.62 -2.49 -14.02
CA ALA A 130 -6.60 -3.74 -14.78
C ALA A 130 -5.45 -3.84 -15.80
N LYS A 131 -4.85 -2.69 -16.17
CA LYS A 131 -3.72 -2.60 -17.10
C LYS A 131 -2.37 -2.51 -16.38
N ALA A 132 -2.38 -2.54 -15.05
CA ALA A 132 -1.16 -2.39 -14.27
C ALA A 132 -0.17 -3.52 -14.54
N ALA A 133 1.10 -3.17 -14.68
CA ALA A 133 2.16 -4.17 -14.75
C ALA A 133 2.31 -4.88 -13.39
N GLY A 134 2.45 -6.22 -13.40
CA GLY A 134 2.62 -7.02 -12.18
C GLY A 134 1.34 -7.18 -11.34
N GLN A 135 1.52 -7.63 -10.10
CA GLN A 135 0.42 -7.98 -9.21
C GLN A 135 0.04 -6.83 -8.28
N LEU A 136 -1.27 -6.67 -8.06
CA LEU A 136 -1.83 -5.67 -7.15
C LEU A 136 -2.57 -6.31 -5.99
N VAL A 137 -2.34 -5.77 -4.80
CA VAL A 137 -3.17 -5.97 -3.61
C VAL A 137 -3.69 -4.59 -3.18
N LEU A 138 -5.00 -4.40 -3.21
CA LEU A 138 -5.65 -3.19 -2.73
C LEU A 138 -6.19 -3.43 -1.31
N THR A 139 -5.99 -2.49 -0.40
CA THR A 139 -6.42 -2.61 1.00
C THR A 139 -7.43 -1.54 1.42
N PRO A 140 -8.54 -1.34 0.68
CA PRO A 140 -9.47 -0.26 0.96
C PRO A 140 -10.27 -0.48 2.25
N HIS A 141 -10.60 0.61 2.95
CA HIS A 141 -11.77 0.66 3.81
C HIS A 141 -13.04 0.96 2.98
N PRO A 142 -14.28 0.82 3.53
CA PRO A 142 -15.51 1.00 2.74
C PRO A 142 -15.61 2.32 1.99
N GLY A 143 -15.15 3.43 2.59
CA GLY A 143 -15.16 4.72 1.92
C GLY A 143 -14.16 4.84 0.76
N GLU A 144 -12.98 4.19 0.85
CA GLU A 144 -12.01 4.12 -0.25
C GLU A 144 -12.52 3.24 -1.39
N LEU A 145 -13.10 2.08 -1.05
CA LEU A 145 -13.71 1.21 -2.05
C LEU A 145 -14.90 1.89 -2.73
N GLY A 146 -15.69 2.65 -1.99
CA GLY A 146 -16.78 3.44 -2.54
C GLY A 146 -16.31 4.43 -3.60
N ARG A 147 -15.21 5.18 -3.32
CA ARG A 147 -14.63 6.10 -4.31
C ARG A 147 -14.13 5.40 -5.58
N LEU A 148 -13.62 4.16 -5.46
CA LEU A 148 -13.21 3.37 -6.63
C LEU A 148 -14.39 2.90 -7.48
N LEU A 149 -15.52 2.58 -6.84
CA LEU A 149 -16.70 2.00 -7.50
C LEU A 149 -17.80 3.04 -7.81
N ASP A 150 -17.53 4.32 -7.56
CA ASP A 150 -18.53 5.40 -7.65
C ASP A 150 -19.77 5.14 -6.77
N LYS A 151 -19.52 4.74 -5.50
CA LYS A 151 -20.52 4.43 -4.49
C LYS A 151 -20.19 5.10 -3.16
N THR A 152 -21.17 5.20 -2.29
CA THR A 152 -20.95 5.61 -0.91
C THR A 152 -20.39 4.47 -0.05
N GLY A 153 -19.73 4.80 1.06
CA GLY A 153 -19.28 3.79 2.01
C GLY A 153 -20.44 2.98 2.62
N GLU A 154 -21.62 3.57 2.77
CA GLU A 154 -22.82 2.90 3.24
C GLU A 154 -23.35 1.86 2.25
N GLU A 155 -23.30 2.16 0.96
CA GLU A 155 -23.65 1.20 -0.09
C GLU A 155 -22.68 0.01 -0.12
N ILE A 156 -21.38 0.28 0.09
CA ILE A 156 -20.39 -0.78 0.24
C ILE A 156 -20.68 -1.66 1.46
N GLU A 157 -20.99 -1.05 2.61
CA GLU A 157 -21.31 -1.82 3.84
C GLU A 157 -22.59 -2.64 3.71
N ARG A 158 -23.58 -2.17 2.93
CA ARG A 158 -24.84 -2.89 2.69
C ARG A 158 -24.66 -4.18 1.90
N ASP A 159 -23.72 -4.19 0.96
CA ASP A 159 -23.35 -5.39 0.16
C ASP A 159 -21.85 -5.49 -0.02
N ARG A 160 -21.14 -5.87 1.04
CA ARG A 160 -19.70 -6.02 1.07
C ARG A 160 -19.19 -7.09 0.11
N PHE A 161 -19.94 -8.19 -0.04
CA PHE A 161 -19.56 -9.28 -0.95
C PHE A 161 -19.68 -8.89 -2.41
N GLY A 162 -20.77 -8.26 -2.82
CA GLY A 162 -20.93 -7.72 -4.16
C GLY A 162 -19.88 -6.65 -4.47
N ALA A 163 -19.61 -5.76 -3.52
CA ALA A 163 -18.62 -4.69 -3.67
C ALA A 163 -17.20 -5.23 -3.91
N VAL A 164 -16.72 -6.21 -3.13
CA VAL A 164 -15.36 -6.76 -3.36
C VAL A 164 -15.25 -7.51 -4.68
N ARG A 165 -16.31 -8.24 -5.11
CA ARG A 165 -16.33 -8.92 -6.41
C ARG A 165 -16.28 -7.92 -7.56
N ALA A 166 -17.11 -6.88 -7.51
CA ALA A 166 -17.10 -5.80 -8.51
C ALA A 166 -15.71 -5.11 -8.59
N ALA A 167 -15.08 -4.86 -7.45
CA ALA A 167 -13.74 -4.28 -7.43
C ALA A 167 -12.68 -5.20 -8.05
N VAL A 168 -12.72 -6.50 -7.76
CA VAL A 168 -11.82 -7.49 -8.36
C VAL A 168 -12.03 -7.56 -9.87
N GLU A 169 -13.28 -7.60 -10.34
CA GLU A 169 -13.61 -7.64 -11.76
C GLU A 169 -13.11 -6.38 -12.49
N LEU A 170 -13.31 -5.21 -11.88
CA LEU A 170 -12.90 -3.92 -12.46
C LEU A 170 -11.37 -3.75 -12.50
N THR A 171 -10.65 -4.24 -11.48
CA THR A 171 -9.24 -3.91 -11.28
C THR A 171 -8.27 -5.06 -11.55
N GLY A 172 -8.75 -6.31 -11.58
CA GLY A 172 -7.90 -7.50 -11.64
C GLY A 172 -7.04 -7.74 -10.39
N ALA A 173 -7.20 -6.94 -9.34
CA ALA A 173 -6.40 -6.98 -8.13
C ALA A 173 -6.96 -7.96 -7.08
N VAL A 174 -6.12 -8.37 -6.14
CA VAL A 174 -6.61 -8.91 -4.86
C VAL A 174 -7.11 -7.72 -4.02
N VAL A 175 -8.35 -7.82 -3.51
CA VAL A 175 -8.99 -6.74 -2.73
C VAL A 175 -9.18 -7.20 -1.29
N VAL A 176 -8.61 -6.45 -0.35
CA VAL A 176 -8.74 -6.65 1.10
C VAL A 176 -9.64 -5.54 1.65
N LEU A 177 -10.95 -5.76 1.70
CA LEU A 177 -11.90 -4.78 2.25
C LEU A 177 -11.84 -4.81 3.77
N LYS A 178 -11.22 -3.78 4.33
CA LYS A 178 -11.07 -3.58 5.78
C LYS A 178 -12.43 -3.44 6.49
N GLY A 179 -12.49 -3.81 7.75
CA GLY A 179 -13.66 -3.70 8.62
C GLY A 179 -13.86 -4.92 9.51
N ALA A 180 -14.94 -4.93 10.28
CA ALA A 180 -15.35 -6.12 11.04
C ALA A 180 -15.55 -7.29 10.05
N ARG A 181 -14.85 -8.42 10.28
CA ARG A 181 -14.80 -9.54 9.33
C ARG A 181 -14.27 -9.07 7.96
N THR A 182 -13.01 -8.67 7.91
CA THR A 182 -12.32 -8.28 6.68
C THR A 182 -12.55 -9.33 5.58
N LEU A 183 -12.91 -8.87 4.38
CA LEU A 183 -13.08 -9.72 3.20
C LEU A 183 -11.83 -9.66 2.33
N ILE A 184 -11.36 -10.82 1.87
CA ILE A 184 -10.24 -10.93 0.93
C ILE A 184 -10.77 -11.60 -0.33
N ALA A 185 -10.93 -10.82 -1.40
CA ALA A 185 -11.41 -11.31 -2.69
C ALA A 185 -10.26 -11.42 -3.69
N ARG A 186 -10.26 -12.47 -4.48
CA ARG A 186 -9.21 -12.80 -5.45
C ARG A 186 -9.76 -12.85 -6.88
N PRO A 187 -8.90 -12.64 -7.90
CA PRO A 187 -9.30 -12.74 -9.31
C PRO A 187 -9.81 -14.12 -9.73
N ASP A 188 -9.50 -15.17 -8.97
CA ASP A 188 -10.03 -16.53 -9.19
C ASP A 188 -11.47 -16.73 -8.67
N GLY A 189 -12.14 -15.66 -8.24
CA GLY A 189 -13.52 -15.66 -7.76
C GLY A 189 -13.70 -16.04 -6.28
N ARG A 190 -12.65 -16.51 -5.61
CA ARG A 190 -12.71 -16.86 -4.17
C ARG A 190 -12.77 -15.62 -3.29
N VAL A 191 -13.62 -15.69 -2.27
CA VAL A 191 -13.71 -14.67 -1.21
C VAL A 191 -13.51 -15.34 0.14
N PHE A 192 -12.53 -14.87 0.89
CA PHE A 192 -12.24 -15.32 2.25
C PHE A 192 -12.75 -14.29 3.25
N VAL A 193 -13.23 -14.78 4.40
CA VAL A 193 -13.70 -13.93 5.51
C VAL A 193 -12.74 -14.13 6.68
N ALA A 194 -12.13 -13.06 7.16
CA ALA A 194 -11.31 -13.12 8.37
C ALA A 194 -12.24 -13.24 9.59
N MET A 195 -12.22 -14.39 10.24
CA MET A 195 -13.03 -14.66 11.44
C MET A 195 -12.37 -14.13 12.72
N ALA A 196 -11.07 -13.82 12.67
CA ALA A 196 -10.34 -13.18 13.75
C ALA A 196 -10.49 -11.66 13.65
N GLY A 197 -10.56 -11.00 14.79
CA GLY A 197 -10.63 -9.55 14.88
C GLY A 197 -10.93 -9.11 16.31
N ASN A 198 -10.57 -7.88 16.62
CA ASN A 198 -10.84 -7.29 17.93
C ASN A 198 -11.24 -5.82 17.74
N PRO A 199 -12.29 -5.32 18.40
CA PRO A 199 -12.67 -3.91 18.35
C PRO A 199 -11.56 -2.91 18.70
N ALA A 200 -10.55 -3.33 19.47
CA ALA A 200 -9.38 -2.52 19.79
C ALA A 200 -8.53 -2.16 18.55
N LEU A 201 -8.69 -2.89 17.42
CA LEU A 201 -8.07 -2.53 16.13
C LEU A 201 -8.74 -1.34 15.45
N ALA A 202 -9.89 -0.87 15.92
CA ALA A 202 -10.54 0.35 15.45
C ALA A 202 -9.84 1.61 15.99
N THR A 203 -8.56 1.75 15.68
CA THR A 203 -7.71 2.86 16.09
C THR A 203 -6.94 3.41 14.90
N ALA A 204 -6.54 4.69 14.98
CA ALA A 204 -5.71 5.31 13.95
C ALA A 204 -4.39 4.54 13.77
N GLY A 205 -3.97 4.36 12.53
CA GLY A 205 -2.72 3.69 12.18
C GLY A 205 -2.82 2.16 12.01
N SER A 206 -3.93 1.52 12.41
CA SER A 206 -4.09 0.06 12.20
C SER A 206 -4.07 -0.33 10.72
N GLY A 207 -4.62 0.50 9.83
CA GLY A 207 -4.52 0.33 8.37
C GLY A 207 -3.08 0.43 7.87
N ASP A 208 -2.34 1.41 8.36
CA ASP A 208 -0.93 1.60 7.99
C ASP A 208 -0.08 0.39 8.40
N VAL A 209 -0.33 -0.15 9.60
CA VAL A 209 0.30 -1.40 10.08
C VAL A 209 -0.08 -2.58 9.18
N LEU A 210 -1.36 -2.73 8.82
CA LEU A 210 -1.81 -3.80 7.93
C LEU A 210 -1.08 -3.74 6.58
N THR A 211 -0.97 -2.56 5.99
CA THR A 211 -0.26 -2.36 4.70
C THR A 211 1.19 -2.85 4.79
N GLY A 212 1.89 -2.53 5.87
CA GLY A 212 3.25 -3.02 6.11
C GLY A 212 3.34 -4.54 6.29
N VAL A 213 2.39 -5.13 7.04
CA VAL A 213 2.31 -6.59 7.25
C VAL A 213 2.06 -7.33 5.95
N VAL A 214 1.16 -6.81 5.09
CA VAL A 214 0.84 -7.43 3.79
C VAL A 214 2.01 -7.35 2.81
N ALA A 215 2.85 -6.31 2.93
CA ALA A 215 4.01 -6.12 2.05
C ALA A 215 5.22 -6.98 2.42
N ALA A 216 5.25 -7.54 3.62
CA ALA A 216 6.38 -8.35 4.13
C ALA A 216 6.29 -9.82 3.70
#